data_36ce3c83686f3f2e2d498d6dd01ce130
#
_entry.id   36ce3c83686f3f2e2d498d6dd01ce130
#
_cell.length_a   1.000
_cell.length_b   1.000
_cell.length_c   1.000
_cell.angle_alpha   90.00
_cell.angle_beta   90.00
_cell.angle_gamma   90.00
#
_symmetry.space_group_name_H-M   'P 1'
#
loop_
_entity.id
_entity.type
_entity.pdbx_description
1 polymer ?
#
loop_
_entity_poly.entity_id
_entity_poly.type
_entity_poly.pdbx_seq_one_letter_code
_entity_poly.pdbx_strand_id
1 'polypeptide(L)'
;MTNSGSGSVVAIAAEDTTLTFAAHAGRISEINDADGVITLPTITTDTIGAKYTLFIGTNSTSGKIKTDGTDKFVGSVAVTGSTTKAFVPAASNDVITFNNGTQGGKVGSYIEVTALALAEYLVQGSLIGSGTVATPFGDT
;
A
#
# COMPACT_ATOMS: atom_id res chain seq x y z
N MET A 1 5.85 20.67 -22.24
CA MET A 1 6.78 19.70 -21.66
C MET A 1 6.04 18.89 -20.59
N THR A 2 6.27 17.68 -20.54
CA THR A 2 5.75 16.84 -19.48
C THR A 2 6.65 16.94 -18.27
N ASN A 3 6.17 16.69 -17.11
CA ASN A 3 7.03 16.61 -15.93
C ASN A 3 7.73 15.27 -15.83
N SER A 4 7.75 14.49 -16.88
CA SER A 4 8.47 13.24 -17.01
C SER A 4 8.06 12.19 -15.97
N GLY A 5 6.87 12.31 -15.43
CA GLY A 5 6.40 11.39 -14.42
C GLY A 5 7.01 11.60 -13.04
N SER A 6 8.03 12.44 -12.91
CA SER A 6 8.60 12.75 -11.61
C SER A 6 7.57 13.54 -10.81
N GLY A 7 7.11 12.99 -9.70
CA GLY A 7 6.12 13.60 -8.85
C GLY A 7 4.70 13.58 -9.41
N SER A 8 4.44 12.85 -10.48
CA SER A 8 3.09 12.71 -11.00
C SER A 8 2.22 11.94 -10.01
N VAL A 9 0.98 12.40 -9.85
CA VAL A 9 -0.04 11.71 -9.07
C VAL A 9 -1.01 11.05 -10.04
N VAL A 10 -1.29 9.77 -9.80
CA VAL A 10 -2.26 9.00 -10.56
C VAL A 10 -3.46 8.77 -9.66
N ALA A 11 -4.62 9.29 -10.02
CA ALA A 11 -5.83 9.09 -9.25
C ALA A 11 -6.45 7.74 -9.59
N ILE A 12 -6.77 6.95 -8.58
CA ILE A 12 -7.44 5.66 -8.72
C ILE A 12 -8.81 5.79 -8.08
N ALA A 13 -9.84 5.87 -8.93
CA ALA A 13 -11.23 5.96 -8.49
C ALA A 13 -11.98 4.64 -8.70
N ALA A 14 -11.35 3.66 -9.32
CA ALA A 14 -11.95 2.36 -9.56
C ALA A 14 -11.94 1.51 -8.29
N GLU A 15 -12.97 0.71 -8.12
CA GLU A 15 -13.12 -0.17 -6.97
C GLU A 15 -11.93 -1.13 -6.83
N ASP A 16 -11.57 -1.79 -7.91
CA ASP A 16 -10.43 -2.71 -7.92
C ASP A 16 -9.47 -2.31 -9.03
N THR A 17 -8.20 -2.22 -8.70
CA THR A 17 -7.18 -1.80 -9.66
C THR A 17 -5.92 -2.63 -9.46
N THR A 18 -5.41 -3.20 -10.55
CA THR A 18 -4.09 -3.82 -10.57
C THR A 18 -3.09 -2.80 -11.09
N LEU A 19 -2.10 -2.47 -10.28
CA LEU A 19 -1.05 -1.55 -10.68
C LEU A 19 -0.15 -2.20 -11.73
N THR A 20 0.44 -1.37 -12.57
CA THR A 20 1.43 -1.81 -13.55
C THR A 20 2.72 -1.04 -13.35
N PHE A 21 3.82 -1.66 -13.72
CA PHE A 21 5.13 -1.00 -13.67
C PHE A 21 5.13 0.27 -14.52
N ALA A 22 4.63 0.16 -15.76
CA ALA A 22 4.68 1.28 -16.71
C ALA A 22 3.87 2.49 -16.26
N ALA A 23 2.72 2.29 -15.63
CA ALA A 23 1.81 3.38 -15.28
C ALA A 23 2.01 3.91 -13.86
N HIS A 24 2.52 3.10 -12.94
CA HIS A 24 2.46 3.42 -11.51
C HIS A 24 3.82 3.46 -10.81
N ALA A 25 4.86 2.82 -11.37
CA ALA A 25 6.18 2.84 -10.73
C ALA A 25 6.74 4.26 -10.68
N GLY A 26 7.31 4.64 -9.55
CA GLY A 26 7.91 5.96 -9.35
C GLY A 26 6.89 7.09 -9.18
N ARG A 27 5.62 6.77 -9.06
CA ARG A 27 4.54 7.74 -8.93
C ARG A 27 3.78 7.55 -7.64
N ILE A 28 3.01 8.58 -7.27
CA ILE A 28 2.06 8.48 -6.17
C ILE A 28 0.72 8.07 -6.77
N SER A 29 0.20 6.94 -6.31
CA SER A 29 -1.13 6.47 -6.69
C SER A 29 -2.11 6.87 -5.59
N GLU A 30 -3.00 7.81 -5.89
CA GLU A 30 -3.99 8.29 -4.94
C GLU A 30 -5.24 7.41 -5.00
N ILE A 31 -5.57 6.78 -3.88
CA ILE A 31 -6.72 5.87 -3.80
C ILE A 31 -7.94 6.67 -3.36
N ASN A 32 -8.92 6.78 -4.25
CA ASN A 32 -10.15 7.55 -4.03
C ASN A 32 -11.38 6.66 -3.97
N ASP A 33 -11.24 5.49 -3.36
CA ASP A 33 -12.31 4.52 -3.22
C ASP A 33 -12.24 3.93 -1.80
N ALA A 34 -13.41 3.84 -1.15
CA ALA A 34 -13.48 3.46 0.27
C ALA A 34 -13.24 1.98 0.52
N ASP A 35 -13.48 1.12 -0.46
CA ASP A 35 -13.37 -0.33 -0.32
C ASP A 35 -12.59 -1.00 -1.46
N GLY A 36 -11.91 -0.21 -2.28
CA GLY A 36 -11.16 -0.71 -3.42
C GLY A 36 -9.99 -1.61 -3.02
N VAL A 37 -9.73 -2.60 -3.85
CA VAL A 37 -8.60 -3.52 -3.71
C VAL A 37 -7.54 -3.16 -4.73
N ILE A 38 -6.36 -2.77 -4.23
CA ILE A 38 -5.21 -2.45 -5.07
C ILE A 38 -4.29 -3.65 -5.08
N THR A 39 -4.05 -4.20 -6.27
CA THR A 39 -3.13 -5.33 -6.43
C THR A 39 -1.81 -4.83 -6.99
N LEU A 40 -0.72 -5.15 -6.30
CA LEU A 40 0.63 -4.80 -6.75
C LEU A 40 1.05 -5.73 -7.90
N PRO A 41 1.88 -5.23 -8.84
CA PRO A 41 2.36 -6.08 -9.93
C PRO A 41 3.21 -7.22 -9.40
N THR A 42 3.19 -8.36 -10.11
CA THR A 42 4.14 -9.44 -9.86
C THR A 42 5.55 -8.94 -10.11
N ILE A 43 6.46 -9.22 -9.18
CA ILE A 43 7.86 -8.81 -9.33
C ILE A 43 8.54 -9.71 -10.35
N THR A 44 9.21 -9.08 -11.30
CA THR A 44 10.07 -9.76 -12.27
C THR A 44 11.49 -9.24 -12.14
N THR A 45 12.45 -9.92 -12.78
CA THR A 45 13.84 -9.46 -12.75
C THR A 45 14.00 -8.04 -13.31
N ASP A 46 13.13 -7.63 -14.24
CA ASP A 46 13.18 -6.32 -14.86
C ASP A 46 12.54 -5.22 -13.98
N THR A 47 11.76 -5.60 -12.96
CA THR A 47 11.05 -4.64 -12.11
C THR A 47 11.60 -4.57 -10.71
N ILE A 48 12.65 -5.30 -10.37
CA ILE A 48 13.33 -5.18 -9.08
C ILE A 48 13.84 -3.74 -8.93
N GLY A 49 13.58 -3.14 -7.76
CA GLY A 49 13.89 -1.74 -7.48
C GLY A 49 12.73 -0.80 -7.75
N ALA A 50 11.68 -1.25 -8.39
CA ALA A 50 10.50 -0.41 -8.64
C ALA A 50 9.81 -0.04 -7.33
N LYS A 51 9.45 1.23 -7.21
CA LYS A 51 8.80 1.77 -6.02
C LYS A 51 7.40 2.25 -6.39
N TYR A 52 6.43 1.91 -5.56
CA TYR A 52 5.04 2.34 -5.70
C TYR A 52 4.64 3.03 -4.42
N THR A 53 4.13 4.26 -4.52
CA THR A 53 3.64 5.00 -3.37
C THR A 53 2.12 5.09 -3.48
N LEU A 54 1.43 4.66 -2.43
CA LEU A 54 -0.03 4.66 -2.37
C LEU A 54 -0.47 5.62 -1.28
N PHE A 55 -1.32 6.56 -1.64
CA PHE A 55 -1.83 7.59 -0.75
C PHE A 55 -3.35 7.45 -0.64
N ILE A 56 -3.86 7.47 0.58
CA ILE A 56 -5.30 7.37 0.81
C ILE A 56 -5.92 8.75 0.69
N GLY A 57 -6.65 8.98 -0.38
CA GLY A 57 -7.36 10.24 -0.67
C GLY A 57 -8.81 10.23 -0.22
N THR A 58 -9.39 9.06 0.00
CA THR A 58 -10.73 8.86 0.54
C THR A 58 -10.63 7.85 1.66
N ASN A 59 -11.28 8.13 2.80
CA ASN A 59 -11.22 7.22 3.95
C ASN A 59 -11.55 5.79 3.53
N SER A 60 -10.62 4.88 3.81
CA SER A 60 -10.74 3.48 3.41
C SER A 60 -11.35 2.67 4.53
N THR A 61 -12.58 2.23 4.34
CA THR A 61 -13.34 1.48 5.35
C THR A 61 -13.13 -0.03 5.27
N SER A 62 -12.78 -0.54 4.09
CA SER A 62 -12.52 -1.96 3.88
C SER A 62 -11.55 -2.21 2.72
N GLY A 63 -10.83 -1.18 2.31
CA GLY A 63 -9.87 -1.30 1.22
C GLY A 63 -8.68 -2.16 1.58
N LYS A 64 -7.96 -2.60 0.56
CA LYS A 64 -6.79 -3.45 0.71
C LYS A 64 -5.71 -3.06 -0.29
N ILE A 65 -4.47 -3.30 0.11
CA ILE A 65 -3.32 -3.33 -0.79
C ILE A 65 -2.78 -4.75 -0.68
N LYS A 66 -2.71 -5.47 -1.79
CA LYS A 66 -2.26 -6.85 -1.78
C LYS A 66 -1.29 -7.11 -2.92
N THR A 67 -0.50 -8.16 -2.76
CA THR A 67 0.35 -8.68 -3.84
C THR A 67 -0.44 -9.66 -4.71
N ASP A 68 0.26 -10.32 -5.61
CA ASP A 68 -0.30 -11.40 -6.43
C ASP A 68 -0.54 -12.70 -5.64
N GLY A 69 -0.23 -12.70 -4.34
CA GLY A 69 -0.33 -13.87 -3.48
C GLY A 69 0.98 -14.64 -3.31
N THR A 70 1.90 -14.48 -4.23
CA THR A 70 3.22 -15.13 -4.18
C THR A 70 4.26 -14.22 -3.52
N ASP A 71 4.23 -12.93 -3.86
CA ASP A 71 5.14 -11.95 -3.26
C ASP A 71 4.70 -11.66 -1.82
N LYS A 72 5.67 -11.51 -0.93
CA LYS A 72 5.40 -11.27 0.50
C LYS A 72 5.98 -9.93 0.95
N PHE A 73 5.42 -9.39 2.02
CA PHE A 73 5.89 -8.12 2.57
C PHE A 73 7.00 -8.34 3.59
N VAL A 74 7.98 -7.44 3.58
CA VAL A 74 8.98 -7.26 4.63
C VAL A 74 9.04 -5.78 4.98
N GLY A 75 9.48 -5.45 6.18
CA GLY A 75 9.58 -4.07 6.64
C GLY A 75 8.63 -3.78 7.78
N SER A 76 8.10 -2.58 7.83
CA SER A 76 7.14 -2.21 8.88
C SER A 76 6.32 -0.99 8.47
N VAL A 77 5.15 -0.84 9.09
CA VAL A 77 4.33 0.37 8.97
C VAL A 77 3.90 0.82 10.36
N ALA A 78 3.75 2.11 10.53
CA ALA A 78 3.21 2.69 11.76
C ALA A 78 1.72 2.90 11.59
N VAL A 79 0.95 2.64 12.64
CA VAL A 79 -0.48 2.99 12.71
C VAL A 79 -0.68 3.92 13.90
N THR A 80 -1.24 5.09 13.64
CA THR A 80 -1.50 6.10 14.65
C THR A 80 -2.98 6.11 15.02
N GLY A 81 -3.27 5.81 16.27
CA GLY A 81 -4.62 5.90 16.85
C GLY A 81 -4.52 6.62 18.17
N SER A 82 -5.07 6.04 19.25
CA SER A 82 -4.88 6.60 20.59
C SER A 82 -3.41 6.57 21.01
N THR A 83 -2.64 5.61 20.48
CA THR A 83 -1.17 5.58 20.52
C THR A 83 -0.67 5.21 19.12
N THR A 84 0.63 5.38 18.89
CA THR A 84 1.25 4.98 17.64
C THR A 84 2.05 3.70 17.85
N LYS A 85 1.83 2.71 16.99
CA LYS A 85 2.59 1.46 17.02
C LYS A 85 3.11 1.13 15.63
N ALA A 86 4.31 0.56 15.58
CA ALA A 86 4.84 -0.04 14.38
C ALA A 86 4.46 -1.51 14.33
N PHE A 87 4.03 -1.98 13.15
CA PHE A 87 3.69 -3.38 12.94
C PHE A 87 4.60 -3.97 11.87
N VAL A 88 5.03 -5.19 12.11
CA VAL A 88 5.90 -5.95 11.21
C VAL A 88 5.10 -7.09 10.61
N PRO A 89 5.11 -7.28 9.29
CA PRO A 89 4.40 -8.40 8.69
C PRO A 89 5.01 -9.75 9.10
N ALA A 90 4.17 -10.76 9.25
CA ALA A 90 4.65 -12.13 9.34
C ALA A 90 5.17 -12.59 7.98
N ALA A 91 5.94 -13.68 7.96
CA ALA A 91 6.58 -14.15 6.73
C ALA A 91 5.60 -14.51 5.61
N SER A 92 4.37 -14.85 5.96
CA SER A 92 3.32 -15.21 4.98
C SER A 92 2.48 -14.02 4.53
N ASN A 93 2.62 -12.86 5.17
CA ASN A 93 1.70 -11.76 4.93
C ASN A 93 1.90 -11.15 3.54
N ASP A 94 0.82 -11.01 2.82
CA ASP A 94 0.77 -10.47 1.46
C ASP A 94 -0.39 -9.49 1.25
N VAL A 95 -1.09 -9.09 2.33
CA VAL A 95 -2.14 -8.10 2.25
C VAL A 95 -2.05 -7.10 3.39
N ILE A 96 -2.39 -5.85 3.10
CA ILE A 96 -2.59 -4.77 4.05
C ILE A 96 -4.06 -4.40 3.98
N THR A 97 -4.76 -4.45 5.10
CA THR A 97 -6.19 -4.16 5.18
C THR A 97 -6.43 -2.89 5.97
N PHE A 98 -7.33 -2.05 5.49
CA PHE A 98 -7.74 -0.82 6.17
C PHE A 98 -9.17 -0.97 6.68
N ASN A 99 -9.46 -0.38 7.83
CA ASN A 99 -10.82 -0.37 8.37
C ASN A 99 -11.28 1.03 8.82
N ASN A 100 -10.55 2.06 8.41
CA ASN A 100 -10.80 3.46 8.80
C ASN A 100 -10.76 3.68 10.33
N GLY A 101 -10.14 2.76 11.04
CA GLY A 101 -10.10 2.75 12.50
C GLY A 101 -8.79 2.13 12.99
N THR A 102 -8.90 0.99 13.67
CA THR A 102 -7.75 0.36 14.34
C THR A 102 -6.62 -0.05 13.38
N GLN A 103 -6.93 -0.29 12.12
CA GLN A 103 -5.95 -0.67 11.08
C GLN A 103 -5.58 0.51 10.17
N GLY A 104 -6.07 1.69 10.47
CA GLY A 104 -5.77 2.86 9.66
C GLY A 104 -6.65 3.00 8.44
N GLY A 105 -6.20 3.77 7.46
CA GLY A 105 -6.93 4.01 6.23
C GLY A 105 -7.65 5.34 6.15
N LYS A 106 -7.45 6.22 7.12
CA LYS A 106 -7.97 7.60 7.03
C LYS A 106 -7.16 8.39 6.01
N VAL A 107 -7.80 9.41 5.45
CA VAL A 107 -7.14 10.33 4.51
C VAL A 107 -5.82 10.83 5.10
N GLY A 108 -4.77 10.78 4.30
CA GLY A 108 -3.42 11.12 4.72
C GLY A 108 -2.54 9.90 5.02
N SER A 109 -3.15 8.70 5.15
CA SER A 109 -2.39 7.46 5.26
C SER A 109 -1.64 7.20 3.96
N TYR A 110 -0.41 6.69 4.06
CA TYR A 110 0.34 6.30 2.87
C TYR A 110 1.14 5.04 3.12
N ILE A 111 1.37 4.31 2.04
CA ILE A 111 2.20 3.12 2.00
C ILE A 111 3.16 3.27 0.84
N GLU A 112 4.42 2.96 1.07
CA GLU A 112 5.44 2.88 0.03
C GLU A 112 5.93 1.44 -0.02
N VAL A 113 5.90 0.84 -1.21
CA VAL A 113 6.41 -0.50 -1.44
C VAL A 113 7.49 -0.47 -2.49
N THR A 114 8.56 -1.23 -2.26
CA THR A 114 9.67 -1.35 -3.20
C THR A 114 9.86 -2.82 -3.52
N ALA A 115 9.89 -3.17 -4.81
CA ALA A 115 10.22 -4.52 -5.24
C ALA A 115 11.68 -4.79 -4.89
N LEU A 116 11.92 -5.48 -3.78
CA LEU A 116 13.25 -5.68 -3.23
C LEU A 116 13.98 -6.83 -3.90
N ALA A 117 13.26 -7.92 -4.13
CA ALA A 117 13.77 -9.14 -4.75
C ALA A 117 12.59 -9.88 -5.34
N LEU A 118 12.84 -10.94 -6.10
CA LEU A 118 11.77 -11.83 -6.52
C LEU A 118 11.00 -12.32 -5.28
N ALA A 119 9.68 -12.27 -5.34
CA ALA A 119 8.78 -12.67 -4.27
C ALA A 119 8.83 -11.82 -2.99
N GLU A 120 9.45 -10.63 -3.04
CA GLU A 120 9.61 -9.82 -1.82
C GLU A 120 9.43 -8.32 -2.08
N TYR A 121 8.43 -7.71 -1.41
CA TYR A 121 8.21 -6.26 -1.38
C TYR A 121 8.63 -5.70 -0.03
N LEU A 122 9.50 -4.70 -0.04
CA LEU A 122 9.80 -3.90 1.14
C LEU A 122 8.66 -2.91 1.34
N VAL A 123 8.03 -2.91 2.50
CA VAL A 123 6.94 -2.00 2.82
C VAL A 123 7.33 -1.05 3.93
N GLN A 124 6.92 0.21 3.78
CA GLN A 124 7.03 1.21 4.82
C GLN A 124 5.90 2.20 4.65
N GLY A 125 5.53 2.88 5.72
CA GLY A 125 4.47 3.85 5.66
C GLY A 125 3.94 4.27 7.01
N SER A 126 2.94 5.13 6.95
CA SER A 126 2.29 5.68 8.13
C SER A 126 0.79 5.69 7.87
N LEU A 127 0.05 4.96 8.66
CA LEU A 127 -1.40 4.85 8.55
C LEU A 127 -2.05 5.63 9.67
N ILE A 128 -3.04 6.42 9.32
CA ILE A 128 -3.82 7.22 10.26
C ILE A 128 -5.09 6.45 10.58
N GLY A 129 -5.28 6.17 11.84
CA GLY A 129 -6.42 5.41 12.33
C GLY A 129 -7.04 6.04 13.56
N SER A 130 -7.64 5.22 14.40
CA SER A 130 -8.26 5.64 15.66
C SER A 130 -8.36 4.45 16.61
N GLY A 131 -8.55 4.74 17.89
CA GLY A 131 -8.71 3.72 18.91
C GLY A 131 -7.44 2.95 19.20
N THR A 132 -7.59 1.74 19.71
CA THR A 132 -6.48 0.83 19.99
C THR A 132 -6.04 0.18 18.68
N VAL A 133 -4.86 0.57 18.19
CA VAL A 133 -4.39 0.15 16.88
C VAL A 133 -4.03 -1.34 16.86
N ALA A 134 -4.23 -1.96 15.70
CA ALA A 134 -3.97 -3.38 15.45
C ALA A 134 -3.21 -3.53 14.13
N THR A 135 -2.58 -4.69 13.95
CA THR A 135 -1.84 -4.94 12.72
C THR A 135 -2.73 -4.86 11.49
N PRO A 136 -2.30 -4.14 10.44
CA PRO A 136 -3.02 -4.13 9.17
C PRO A 136 -2.60 -5.30 8.26
N PHE A 137 -1.55 -6.03 8.62
CA PHE A 137 -1.03 -7.13 7.80
C PHE A 137 -1.81 -8.41 7.97
N GLY A 138 -1.96 -9.14 6.88
CA GLY A 138 -2.62 -10.44 6.87
C GLY A 138 -2.26 -11.25 5.63
N ASP A 139 -2.95 -12.35 5.46
CA ASP A 139 -2.81 -13.24 4.31
C ASP A 139 -4.05 -13.15 3.44
N THR A 140 -3.85 -13.28 2.15
CA THR A 140 -4.97 -13.37 1.20
C THR A 140 -5.69 -14.72 1.28
#